data_4827ab2cec01a5ead2ecf2c350a1a385
#
_entry.id   4827ab2cec01a5ead2ecf2c350a1a385
#
_cell.length_a   1.000
_cell.length_b   1.000
_cell.length_c   1.000
_cell.angle_alpha   90.00
_cell.angle_beta   90.00
_cell.angle_gamma   90.00
#
_symmetry.space_group_name_H-M   'P 1'
#
loop_
_entity.id
_entity.type
_entity.pdbx_description
1 polymer ?
#
loop_
_entity_poly.entity_id
_entity_poly.type
_entity_poly.pdbx_seq_one_letter_code
_entity_poly.pdbx_strand_id
1 'polypeptide(L)'
;MDLTTGGFAWGPKGVPHTFMGAGPSPARVLVGFQPMQFEGFLREVGHPAPERVLPPPPSGPPPDIAHIAPIAKRNGFIILGPPGPPPGR
;
A
#
# COMPACT_ATOMS: atom_id res chain seq x y z
N MET A 1 0.59 -16.52 -3.80
CA MET A 1 1.49 -17.01 -2.73
C MET A 1 0.91 -16.61 -1.38
N ASP A 2 0.95 -17.50 -0.42
CA ASP A 2 0.48 -17.20 0.92
C ASP A 2 1.66 -17.02 1.87
N LEU A 3 1.63 -15.96 2.66
CA LEU A 3 2.62 -15.71 3.71
C LEU A 3 1.97 -15.92 5.07
N THR A 4 2.64 -16.67 5.91
CA THR A 4 2.26 -16.84 7.30
C THR A 4 3.19 -16.04 8.20
N THR A 5 2.86 -15.98 9.49
CA THR A 5 3.70 -15.27 10.47
C THR A 5 5.16 -15.72 10.36
N GLY A 6 6.07 -14.77 10.29
CA GLY A 6 7.51 -15.03 10.09
C GLY A 6 7.93 -15.17 8.63
N GLY A 7 6.98 -15.12 7.71
CA GLY A 7 7.28 -15.21 6.29
C GLY A 7 7.86 -13.93 5.72
N PHE A 8 8.47 -14.05 4.55
CA PHE A 8 9.10 -12.93 3.86
C PHE A 8 8.80 -13.01 2.36
N ALA A 9 8.57 -11.86 1.75
CA ALA A 9 8.44 -11.74 0.31
C ALA A 9 9.19 -10.50 -0.17
N TRP A 10 9.75 -10.58 -1.36
CA TRP A 10 10.46 -9.48 -1.98
C TRP A 10 9.81 -9.12 -3.32
N GLY A 11 9.47 -7.83 -3.48
CA GLY A 11 8.98 -7.30 -4.74
C GLY A 11 10.08 -6.53 -5.45
N PRO A 12 10.77 -7.13 -6.43
CA PRO A 12 11.84 -6.43 -7.14
C PRO A 12 11.31 -5.30 -8.00
N LYS A 13 12.16 -4.31 -8.26
CA LYS A 13 11.83 -3.17 -9.11
C LYS A 13 11.41 -3.65 -10.50
N GLY A 14 10.36 -3.06 -11.03
CA GLY A 14 9.86 -3.40 -12.36
C GLY A 14 8.92 -4.59 -12.42
N VAL A 15 8.69 -5.26 -11.31
CA VAL A 15 7.77 -6.40 -11.25
C VAL A 15 6.48 -5.98 -10.56
N PRO A 16 5.34 -5.99 -11.27
CA PRO A 16 4.06 -5.69 -10.64
C PRO A 16 3.75 -6.66 -9.51
N HIS A 17 3.24 -6.14 -8.40
CA HIS A 17 2.87 -6.96 -7.27
C HIS A 17 1.77 -6.29 -6.45
N THR A 18 1.06 -7.10 -5.69
CA THR A 18 0.03 -6.63 -4.78
C THR A 18 -0.05 -7.61 -3.60
N PHE A 19 -0.73 -7.19 -2.54
CA PHE A 19 -0.97 -8.07 -1.41
C PHE A 19 -2.29 -7.71 -0.75
N MET A 20 -2.82 -8.64 0.02
CA MET A 20 -4.05 -8.45 0.77
C MET A 20 -4.05 -9.32 2.02
N GLY A 21 -4.80 -8.90 3.02
CA GLY A 21 -5.04 -9.74 4.19
C GLY A 21 -5.91 -10.94 3.80
N ALA A 22 -5.51 -12.13 4.23
CA ALA A 22 -6.18 -13.38 3.83
C ALA A 22 -6.83 -14.13 4.98
N GLY A 23 -6.56 -13.74 6.22
CA GLY A 23 -7.10 -14.42 7.39
C GLY A 23 -8.28 -13.71 8.04
N PRO A 24 -8.88 -14.31 9.07
CA PRO A 24 -10.02 -13.71 9.77
C PRO A 24 -9.64 -12.54 10.69
N SER A 25 -8.35 -12.40 11.01
CA SER A 25 -7.84 -11.33 11.85
C SER A 25 -6.90 -10.43 11.07
N PRO A 26 -6.68 -9.18 11.51
CA PRO A 26 -5.76 -8.26 10.84
C PRO A 26 -4.34 -8.82 10.77
N ALA A 27 -3.66 -8.55 9.65
CA ALA A 27 -2.26 -8.89 9.48
C ALA A 27 -1.38 -7.68 9.83
N ARG A 28 -0.21 -7.94 10.38
CA ARG A 28 0.81 -6.92 10.62
C ARG A 28 2.01 -7.23 9.75
N VAL A 29 2.48 -6.24 9.03
CA VAL A 29 3.64 -6.40 8.15
C VAL A 29 4.66 -5.31 8.42
N LEU A 30 5.93 -5.68 8.32
CA LEU A 30 7.02 -4.72 8.27
C LEU A 30 7.43 -4.59 6.82
N VAL A 31 7.38 -3.37 6.29
CA VAL A 31 7.67 -3.14 4.88
C VAL A 31 8.89 -2.24 4.77
N GLY A 32 9.90 -2.70 4.03
CA GLY A 32 11.08 -1.92 3.74
C GLY A 32 11.12 -1.52 2.27
N PHE A 33 11.62 -0.33 1.97
CA PHE A 33 11.75 0.18 0.61
C PHE A 33 13.18 0.61 0.33
N GLN A 34 13.63 0.33 -0.89
CA GLN A 34 14.94 0.74 -1.35
C GLN A 34 14.87 1.02 -2.86
N PRO A 35 15.21 2.23 -3.31
CA PRO A 35 15.56 3.41 -2.53
C PRO A 35 14.36 4.03 -1.80
N MET A 36 14.62 5.07 -1.00
CA MET A 36 13.64 5.69 -0.12
C MET A 36 12.72 6.65 -0.87
N GLN A 37 11.91 6.12 -1.78
CA GLN A 37 10.97 6.92 -2.59
C GLN A 37 9.56 6.92 -2.03
N PHE A 38 9.17 5.84 -1.36
CA PHE A 38 7.81 5.68 -0.85
C PHE A 38 7.48 6.66 0.28
N GLU A 39 8.48 7.09 1.03
CA GLU A 39 8.28 8.10 2.07
C GLU A 39 7.74 9.41 1.49
N GLY A 40 8.29 9.85 0.36
CA GLY A 40 7.80 11.05 -0.31
C GLY A 40 6.33 10.95 -0.71
N PHE A 41 5.92 9.80 -1.22
CA PHE A 41 4.51 9.55 -1.53
C PHE A 41 3.63 9.66 -0.28
N LEU A 42 4.03 9.02 0.81
CA LEU A 42 3.25 9.06 2.04
C LEU A 42 3.14 10.47 2.61
N ARG A 43 4.18 11.28 2.48
CA ARG A 43 4.16 12.68 2.93
C ARG A 43 3.22 13.53 2.10
N GLU A 44 3.09 13.25 0.81
CA GLU A 44 2.21 14.02 -0.07
C GLU A 44 0.74 13.63 0.06
N VAL A 45 0.43 12.36 0.28
CA VAL A 45 -0.96 11.89 0.35
C VAL A 45 -1.51 11.81 1.77
N GLY A 46 -0.64 11.73 2.75
CA GLY A 46 -1.04 11.61 4.15
C GLY A 46 -1.15 12.96 4.85
N HIS A 47 -1.69 12.92 6.04
CA HIS A 47 -1.70 14.06 6.93
C HIS A 47 -1.29 13.60 8.33
N PRO A 48 -0.71 14.50 9.15
CA PRO A 48 -0.28 14.13 10.49
C PRO A 48 -1.43 13.58 11.31
N ALA A 49 -1.18 12.49 12.01
CA ALA A 49 -2.16 11.97 12.96
C ALA A 49 -2.19 12.87 14.20
N PRO A 50 -3.38 13.31 14.66
CA PRO A 50 -3.47 14.13 15.85
C PRO A 50 -3.11 13.36 17.12
N GLU A 51 -3.26 12.03 17.11
CA GLU A 51 -2.98 11.17 18.24
C GLU A 51 -2.41 9.83 17.76
N ARG A 52 -1.76 9.11 18.66
CA ARG A 52 -1.21 7.78 18.36
C ARG A 52 -2.27 6.70 18.54
N VAL A 53 -3.33 6.79 17.79
CA VAL A 53 -4.44 5.83 17.80
C VAL A 53 -4.74 5.43 16.37
N LEU A 54 -5.42 4.29 16.21
CA LEU A 54 -5.88 3.89 14.89
C LEU A 54 -6.88 4.92 14.38
N PRO A 55 -6.85 5.25 13.07
CA PRO A 55 -7.84 6.16 12.52
C PRO A 55 -9.24 5.54 12.60
N PRO A 56 -10.29 6.37 12.60
CA PRO A 56 -11.64 5.84 12.54
C PRO A 56 -11.86 5.07 11.24
N PRO A 57 -12.83 4.15 11.20
CA PRO A 57 -13.15 3.44 9.97
C PRO A 57 -13.41 4.42 8.83
N PRO A 58 -12.97 4.09 7.61
CA PRO A 58 -13.21 4.99 6.47
C PRO A 58 -14.70 5.24 6.27
N SER A 59 -15.06 6.50 6.06
CA SER A 59 -16.41 6.89 5.71
C SER A 59 -16.33 7.68 4.41
N GLY A 60 -17.32 7.50 3.53
CA GLY A 60 -17.35 8.19 2.25
C GLY A 60 -16.78 7.34 1.12
N PRO A 61 -16.56 7.95 -0.05
CA PRO A 61 -16.10 7.22 -1.23
C PRO A 61 -14.68 6.69 -1.07
N PRO A 62 -14.29 5.64 -1.82
CA PRO A 62 -12.90 5.17 -1.84
C PRO A 62 -11.96 6.25 -2.37
N PRO A 63 -10.66 6.13 -2.09
CA PRO A 63 -9.68 7.11 -2.59
C PRO A 63 -9.74 7.25 -4.10
N ASP A 64 -9.58 8.49 -4.57
CA ASP A 64 -9.58 8.79 -5.99
C ASP A 64 -8.22 8.43 -6.59
N ILE A 65 -8.18 7.35 -7.36
CA ILE A 65 -6.96 6.89 -8.02
C ILE A 65 -6.44 7.94 -9.00
N ALA A 66 -7.31 8.70 -9.65
CA ALA A 66 -6.89 9.76 -10.57
C ALA A 66 -6.11 10.87 -9.85
N HIS A 67 -6.37 11.08 -8.56
CA HIS A 67 -5.62 12.03 -7.75
C HIS A 67 -4.30 11.44 -7.25
N ILE A 68 -4.31 10.19 -6.85
CA ILE A 68 -3.16 9.53 -6.21
C ILE A 68 -2.11 9.08 -7.22
N ALA A 69 -2.52 8.60 -8.39
CA ALA A 69 -1.61 8.02 -9.38
C ALA A 69 -0.51 8.97 -9.86
N PRO A 70 -0.77 10.26 -10.14
CA PRO A 70 0.31 11.19 -10.50
C PRO A 70 1.32 11.41 -9.38
N ILE A 71 0.85 11.41 -8.12
CA ILE A 71 1.72 11.57 -6.96
C ILE A 71 2.64 10.35 -6.84
N ALA A 72 2.08 9.15 -7.01
CA ALA A 72 2.86 7.92 -7.00
C ALA A 72 3.94 7.95 -8.09
N LYS A 73 3.58 8.38 -9.30
CA LYS A 73 4.53 8.45 -10.42
C LYS A 73 5.68 9.40 -10.13
N ARG A 74 5.39 10.57 -9.54
CA ARG A 74 6.44 11.50 -9.14
C ARG A 74 7.40 10.91 -8.10
N ASN A 75 6.93 9.99 -7.31
CA ASN A 75 7.71 9.34 -6.26
C ASN A 75 8.26 7.98 -6.69
N GLY A 76 8.27 7.68 -7.99
CA GLY A 76 9.02 6.56 -8.54
C GLY A 76 8.27 5.24 -8.63
N PHE A 77 6.96 5.22 -8.45
CA PHE A 77 6.20 3.98 -8.64
C PHE A 77 4.87 4.23 -9.35
N ILE A 78 4.32 3.17 -9.91
CA ILE A 78 3.14 3.24 -10.76
C ILE A 78 2.04 2.38 -10.15
N ILE A 79 0.86 2.97 -9.95
CA ILE A 79 -0.32 2.23 -9.51
C ILE A 79 -0.99 1.66 -10.75
N LEU A 80 -1.06 0.32 -10.83
CA LEU A 80 -1.62 -0.38 -11.98
C LEU A 80 -3.11 -0.68 -11.83
N GLY A 81 -3.65 -0.61 -10.62
CA GLY A 81 -5.05 -0.89 -10.38
C GLY A 81 -5.41 -0.81 -8.91
N PRO A 82 -6.65 -1.15 -8.55
CA PRO A 82 -7.07 -1.13 -7.15
C PRO A 82 -6.34 -2.18 -6.31
N PRO A 83 -6.30 -2.00 -4.97
CA PRO A 83 -5.72 -3.01 -4.08
C PRO A 83 -6.44 -4.34 -4.21
N GLY A 84 -5.73 -5.43 -3.92
CA GLY A 84 -6.29 -6.77 -3.92
C GLY A 84 -5.73 -7.64 -5.03
N PRO A 85 -6.29 -8.84 -5.23
CA PRO A 85 -5.78 -9.75 -6.24
C PRO A 85 -5.97 -9.17 -7.65
N PRO A 86 -5.06 -9.48 -8.60
CA PRO A 86 -5.20 -9.01 -9.96
C PRO A 86 -6.47 -9.56 -10.63
N PRO A 87 -7.01 -8.85 -11.63
CA PRO A 87 -8.17 -9.34 -12.37
C PRO A 87 -7.96 -10.73 -12.96
N GLY A 88 -9.00 -11.56 -12.96
CA GLY A 88 -8.92 -12.92 -13.49
C GLY A 88 -8.50 -13.99 -12.50
N ARG A 89 -8.34 -13.64 -11.25
CA ARG A 89 -8.00 -14.60 -10.20
C ARG A 89 -9.12 -14.82 -9.22
#